data_1424994b77862feb013d263a83080056
#
_entry.id   1424994b77862feb013d263a83080056
#
_cell.length_a   1.000
_cell.length_b   1.000
_cell.length_c   1.000
_cell.angle_alpha   90.00
_cell.angle_beta   90.00
_cell.angle_gamma   90.00
#
_symmetry.space_group_name_H-M   'P 1'
#
loop_
_entity.id
_entity.type
_entity.pdbx_description
1 polymer ?
#
loop_
_entity_poly.entity_id
_entity_poly.type
_entity_poly.pdbx_seq_one_letter_code
_entity_poly.pdbx_strand_id
1 'polypeptide(L)'
;MRLKYFFIPLCLIFYFIFYESTILNNSSDIFYDLDDKLWAHRILDPNKLNSLSDEFIGYEIDVYFDNEKKKFKISHHGESNNYNLISYLNEIKGLDNVKLWIDFKNLDSLNVESSVIILDKIANKYAIKSNIIIESKNIALLSLFKLNGFYISYWLPSFHFIK
;
A
#
# COMPACT_ATOMS: atom_id res chain seq x y z
N MET A 1 -23.81 53.66 19.19
CA MET A 1 -22.85 52.67 19.64
C MET A 1 -23.40 51.26 19.41
N ARG A 2 -23.66 50.82 18.14
CA ARG A 2 -24.23 49.49 17.84
C ARG A 2 -23.64 48.80 16.57
N LEU A 3 -22.47 49.27 16.08
CA LEU A 3 -21.89 48.72 14.83
C LEU A 3 -20.78 47.68 15.06
N LYS A 4 -20.33 47.46 16.31
CA LYS A 4 -19.20 46.57 16.62
C LYS A 4 -19.53 45.07 16.60
N TYR A 5 -20.80 44.68 16.67
CA TYR A 5 -21.19 43.29 16.74
C TYR A 5 -21.55 42.61 15.39
N PHE A 6 -21.62 43.42 14.32
CA PHE A 6 -21.96 42.90 12.98
C PHE A 6 -20.73 42.41 12.19
N PHE A 7 -19.53 42.85 12.58
CA PHE A 7 -18.29 42.51 11.87
C PHE A 7 -17.78 41.10 12.19
N ILE A 8 -18.00 40.60 13.40
CA ILE A 8 -17.49 39.27 13.83
C ILE A 8 -18.17 38.11 13.08
N PRO A 9 -19.51 38.07 12.92
CA PRO A 9 -20.15 37.00 12.15
C PRO A 9 -19.81 37.05 10.66
N LEU A 10 -19.59 38.24 10.10
CA LEU A 10 -19.22 38.40 8.70
C LEU A 10 -17.80 37.86 8.43
N CYS A 11 -16.85 38.14 9.32
CA CYS A 11 -15.49 37.58 9.24
C CYS A 11 -15.45 36.05 9.37
N LEU A 12 -16.30 35.48 10.24
CA LEU A 12 -16.41 34.01 10.37
C LEU A 12 -17.02 33.38 9.12
N ILE A 13 -18.02 33.98 8.52
CA ILE A 13 -18.62 33.51 7.26
C ILE A 13 -17.58 33.56 6.12
N PHE A 14 -16.83 34.67 6.00
CA PHE A 14 -15.75 34.76 5.02
C PHE A 14 -14.63 33.76 5.28
N TYR A 15 -14.25 33.55 6.55
CA TYR A 15 -13.26 32.51 6.91
C TYR A 15 -13.74 31.11 6.53
N PHE A 16 -15.01 30.78 6.81
CA PHE A 16 -15.58 29.49 6.42
C PHE A 16 -15.65 29.31 4.90
N ILE A 17 -16.10 30.32 4.17
CA ILE A 17 -16.15 30.27 2.69
C ILE A 17 -14.75 30.13 2.09
N PHE A 18 -13.77 30.88 2.60
CA PHE A 18 -12.38 30.76 2.15
C PHE A 18 -11.75 29.43 2.54
N TYR A 19 -12.03 28.94 3.74
CA TYR A 19 -11.53 27.66 4.22
C TYR A 19 -12.09 26.48 3.39
N GLU A 20 -13.39 26.45 3.14
CA GLU A 20 -14.01 25.45 2.28
C GLU A 20 -13.53 25.56 0.81
N SER A 21 -13.39 26.78 0.27
CA SER A 21 -12.85 26.95 -1.08
C SER A 21 -11.40 26.51 -1.20
N THR A 22 -10.59 26.67 -0.14
CA THR A 22 -9.19 26.20 -0.13
C THR A 22 -9.11 24.67 -0.02
N ILE A 23 -10.01 24.06 0.75
CA ILE A 23 -10.11 22.58 0.83
C ILE A 23 -10.61 22.03 -0.50
N LEU A 24 -11.63 22.63 -1.09
CA LEU A 24 -12.18 22.20 -2.38
C LEU A 24 -11.20 22.42 -3.54
N ASN A 25 -10.43 23.50 -3.55
CA ASN A 25 -9.40 23.74 -4.55
C ASN A 25 -8.15 22.84 -4.37
N ASN A 26 -7.84 22.39 -3.15
CA ASN A 26 -6.78 21.41 -2.91
C ASN A 26 -7.26 19.96 -3.13
N SER A 27 -8.57 19.73 -3.26
CA SER A 27 -9.12 18.45 -3.71
C SER A 27 -9.32 18.40 -5.22
N SER A 28 -9.11 19.52 -5.94
CA SER A 28 -9.15 19.56 -7.38
C SER A 28 -7.89 18.90 -7.94
N ASP A 29 -8.11 17.96 -8.79
CA ASP A 29 -7.20 17.50 -9.84
C ASP A 29 -6.17 16.45 -9.46
N ILE A 30 -6.49 15.55 -8.54
CA ILE A 30 -6.08 14.19 -8.76
C ILE A 30 -7.15 13.55 -9.67
N PHE A 31 -7.31 14.07 -10.86
CA PHE A 31 -7.83 13.29 -11.98
C PHE A 31 -6.73 12.26 -12.30
N TYR A 32 -6.66 11.22 -11.50
CA TYR A 32 -5.99 10.01 -11.92
C TYR A 32 -6.77 9.51 -13.13
N ASP A 33 -6.10 9.40 -14.26
CA ASP A 33 -6.63 8.63 -15.35
C ASP A 33 -7.08 7.27 -14.79
N LEU A 34 -8.17 6.72 -15.30
CA LEU A 34 -8.67 5.41 -14.86
C LEU A 34 -7.58 4.35 -15.00
N ASP A 35 -6.74 4.48 -16.02
CA ASP A 35 -5.63 3.58 -16.28
C ASP A 35 -4.56 3.64 -15.16
N ASP A 36 -4.37 4.80 -14.52
CA ASP A 36 -3.48 4.97 -13.36
C ASP A 36 -3.99 4.31 -12.06
N LYS A 37 -5.16 3.68 -12.08
CA LYS A 37 -5.78 3.04 -10.89
C LYS A 37 -5.93 1.53 -11.02
N LEU A 38 -5.60 0.97 -12.18
CA LEU A 38 -5.78 -0.45 -12.42
C LEU A 38 -4.64 -1.25 -11.79
N TRP A 39 -5.01 -2.15 -10.88
CA TRP A 39 -4.10 -3.08 -10.24
C TRP A 39 -4.50 -4.51 -10.57
N ALA A 40 -3.55 -5.31 -11.02
CA ALA A 40 -3.79 -6.73 -11.24
C ALA A 40 -3.71 -7.48 -9.89
N HIS A 41 -4.75 -8.27 -9.61
CA HIS A 41 -4.89 -8.99 -8.36
C HIS A 41 -4.30 -10.40 -8.45
N ARG A 42 -3.59 -10.81 -7.40
CA ARG A 42 -3.04 -12.17 -7.21
C ARG A 42 -2.13 -12.62 -8.34
N ILE A 43 -1.09 -11.83 -8.60
CA ILE A 43 -0.08 -12.15 -9.60
C ILE A 43 1.08 -12.89 -8.95
N LEU A 44 0.97 -14.21 -8.86
CA LEU A 44 1.95 -15.07 -8.16
C LEU A 44 3.05 -15.63 -9.09
N ASP A 45 2.97 -15.37 -10.40
CA ASP A 45 3.92 -15.75 -11.41
C ASP A 45 4.53 -14.51 -12.09
N PRO A 46 5.85 -14.31 -12.03
CA PRO A 46 6.51 -13.14 -12.62
C PRO A 46 6.36 -13.10 -14.15
N ASN A 47 6.20 -14.24 -14.84
CA ASN A 47 5.94 -14.27 -16.27
C ASN A 47 4.56 -13.66 -16.60
N LYS A 48 3.56 -13.97 -15.77
CA LYS A 48 2.24 -13.33 -15.91
C LYS A 48 2.33 -11.83 -15.67
N LEU A 49 3.09 -11.38 -14.65
CA LEU A 49 3.32 -9.96 -14.41
C LEU A 49 3.92 -9.30 -15.65
N ASN A 50 5.01 -9.86 -16.18
CA ASN A 50 5.70 -9.35 -17.36
C ASN A 50 4.80 -9.28 -18.60
N SER A 51 3.81 -10.17 -18.72
CA SER A 51 2.85 -10.16 -19.86
C SER A 51 1.77 -9.09 -19.72
N LEU A 52 1.57 -8.54 -18.53
CA LEU A 52 0.55 -7.54 -18.22
C LEU A 52 1.14 -6.14 -17.96
N SER A 53 2.44 -5.94 -18.20
CA SER A 53 3.17 -4.72 -17.81
C SER A 53 2.64 -3.44 -18.46
N ASP A 54 1.96 -3.54 -19.58
CA ASP A 54 1.41 -2.40 -20.32
C ASP A 54 -0.08 -2.13 -19.98
N GLU A 55 -0.71 -3.01 -19.17
CA GLU A 55 -2.14 -2.93 -18.86
C GLU A 55 -2.42 -2.40 -17.45
N PHE A 56 -1.47 -2.57 -16.51
CA PHE A 56 -1.65 -2.27 -15.10
C PHE A 56 -0.48 -1.46 -14.54
N ILE A 57 -0.81 -0.53 -13.63
CA ILE A 57 0.21 0.28 -12.93
C ILE A 57 0.86 -0.45 -11.77
N GLY A 58 0.21 -1.48 -11.27
CA GLY A 58 0.69 -2.22 -10.11
C GLY A 58 0.07 -3.61 -10.00
N TYR A 59 0.67 -4.40 -9.13
CA TYR A 59 0.37 -5.82 -9.01
C TYR A 59 0.27 -6.21 -7.54
N GLU A 60 -0.82 -6.84 -7.17
CA GLU A 60 -0.96 -7.44 -5.86
C GLU A 60 -0.38 -8.85 -5.88
N ILE A 61 0.44 -9.13 -4.85
CA ILE A 61 1.06 -10.42 -4.61
C ILE A 61 0.79 -10.89 -3.18
N ASP A 62 0.38 -12.14 -3.03
CA ASP A 62 0.22 -12.77 -1.72
C ASP A 62 1.55 -13.28 -1.20
N VAL A 63 1.88 -12.96 0.06
CA VAL A 63 3.12 -13.44 0.67
C VAL A 63 2.90 -14.08 2.04
N TYR A 64 3.74 -15.08 2.34
CA TYR A 64 3.93 -15.68 3.65
C TYR A 64 5.36 -15.53 4.09
N PHE A 65 5.58 -15.15 5.35
CA PHE A 65 6.91 -15.10 5.92
C PHE A 65 7.26 -16.42 6.59
N ASP A 66 8.37 -17.04 6.17
CA ASP A 66 8.93 -18.24 6.75
C ASP A 66 9.91 -17.83 7.86
N ASN A 67 9.51 -18.05 9.12
CA ASN A 67 10.31 -17.66 10.29
C ASN A 67 11.63 -18.44 10.41
N GLU A 68 11.68 -19.67 9.98
CA GLU A 68 12.88 -20.50 10.06
C GLU A 68 13.91 -20.05 9.00
N LYS A 69 13.45 -19.91 7.76
CA LYS A 69 14.29 -19.54 6.61
C LYS A 69 14.48 -18.03 6.46
N LYS A 70 13.80 -17.23 7.30
CA LYS A 70 13.84 -15.76 7.26
C LYS A 70 13.64 -15.19 5.85
N LYS A 71 12.59 -15.64 5.16
CA LYS A 71 12.28 -15.21 3.80
C LYS A 71 10.78 -15.15 3.51
N PHE A 72 10.40 -14.26 2.61
CA PHE A 72 9.06 -14.20 2.07
C PHE A 72 8.88 -15.24 0.96
N LYS A 73 7.82 -16.03 1.05
CA LYS A 73 7.34 -16.94 0.00
C LYS A 73 6.19 -16.30 -0.73
N ILE A 74 6.15 -16.39 -2.03
CA ILE A 74 5.01 -15.99 -2.85
C ILE A 74 3.99 -17.12 -2.82
N SER A 75 2.83 -16.90 -2.17
CA SER A 75 1.79 -17.91 -2.06
C SER A 75 0.48 -17.33 -1.54
N HIS A 76 -0.66 -17.80 -2.05
CA HIS A 76 -1.97 -17.39 -1.54
C HIS A 76 -2.42 -18.21 -0.31
N HIS A 77 -2.06 -19.48 -0.23
CA HIS A 77 -2.50 -20.41 0.83
C HIS A 77 -1.36 -20.94 1.73
N GLY A 78 -0.16 -20.39 1.61
CA GLY A 78 1.01 -20.91 2.34
C GLY A 78 1.63 -22.16 1.75
N GLU A 79 1.07 -22.67 0.64
CA GLU A 79 1.61 -23.80 -0.09
C GLU A 79 2.96 -23.44 -0.75
N SER A 80 3.76 -24.46 -1.09
CA SER A 80 5.04 -24.22 -1.75
C SER A 80 4.83 -23.74 -3.18
N ASN A 81 4.89 -22.45 -3.41
CA ASN A 81 5.17 -21.91 -4.73
C ASN A 81 6.70 -21.95 -4.96
N ASN A 82 7.12 -22.03 -6.22
CA ASN A 82 8.54 -22.09 -6.59
C ASN A 82 9.29 -20.78 -6.29
N TYR A 83 8.56 -19.69 -5.99
CA TYR A 83 9.14 -18.37 -5.78
C TYR A 83 9.19 -17.95 -4.31
N ASN A 84 10.35 -17.46 -3.88
CA ASN A 84 10.46 -16.50 -2.81
C ASN A 84 10.47 -15.06 -3.40
N LEU A 85 10.27 -14.05 -2.55
CA LEU A 85 10.18 -12.67 -3.02
C LEU A 85 11.40 -12.23 -3.85
N ILE A 86 12.62 -12.63 -3.44
CA ILE A 86 13.84 -12.27 -4.17
C ILE A 86 13.89 -12.92 -5.56
N SER A 87 13.59 -14.23 -5.65
CA SER A 87 13.54 -14.91 -6.95
C SER A 87 12.43 -14.35 -7.85
N TYR A 88 11.29 -14.01 -7.28
CA TYR A 88 10.19 -13.35 -7.98
C TYR A 88 10.62 -12.00 -8.57
N LEU A 89 11.21 -11.12 -7.74
CA LEU A 89 11.67 -9.79 -8.18
C LEU A 89 12.77 -9.85 -9.26
N ASN A 90 13.63 -10.88 -9.20
CA ASN A 90 14.70 -11.05 -10.21
C ASN A 90 14.17 -11.37 -11.61
N GLU A 91 12.97 -11.90 -11.73
CA GLU A 91 12.36 -12.27 -13.02
C GLU A 91 11.48 -11.15 -13.59
N ILE A 92 11.23 -10.07 -12.84
CA ILE A 92 10.43 -8.93 -13.30
C ILE A 92 11.27 -8.02 -14.20
N LYS A 93 10.77 -7.72 -15.39
CA LYS A 93 11.36 -6.75 -16.31
C LYS A 93 10.93 -5.33 -15.92
N GLY A 94 11.86 -4.37 -15.97
CA GLY A 94 11.56 -2.97 -15.65
C GLY A 94 11.05 -2.78 -14.21
N LEU A 95 11.63 -3.47 -13.25
CA LEU A 95 11.18 -3.52 -11.85
C LEU A 95 11.12 -2.13 -11.18
N ASP A 96 11.94 -1.19 -11.60
CA ASP A 96 11.98 0.21 -11.14
C ASP A 96 10.65 0.95 -11.39
N ASN A 97 9.87 0.55 -12.39
CA ASN A 97 8.58 1.13 -12.73
C ASN A 97 7.40 0.32 -12.16
N VAL A 98 7.66 -0.85 -11.57
CA VAL A 98 6.61 -1.74 -11.05
C VAL A 98 6.20 -1.32 -9.65
N LYS A 99 4.89 -1.15 -9.42
CA LYS A 99 4.30 -0.95 -8.08
C LYS A 99 3.80 -2.30 -7.57
N LEU A 100 4.12 -2.61 -6.32
CA LEU A 100 3.75 -3.86 -5.66
C LEU A 100 2.84 -3.62 -4.47
N TRP A 101 1.73 -4.32 -4.42
CA TRP A 101 0.86 -4.43 -3.27
C TRP A 101 1.09 -5.82 -2.65
N ILE A 102 1.74 -5.84 -1.52
CA ILE A 102 2.11 -7.06 -0.81
C ILE A 102 1.01 -7.37 0.22
N ASP A 103 0.14 -8.33 -0.07
CA ASP A 103 -0.81 -8.87 0.89
C ASP A 103 -0.11 -9.89 1.80
N PHE A 104 0.24 -9.45 3.01
CA PHE A 104 0.99 -10.23 3.98
C PHE A 104 0.05 -11.11 4.81
N LYS A 105 -0.12 -12.36 4.39
CA LYS A 105 -1.16 -13.28 4.88
C LYS A 105 -0.97 -13.73 6.32
N ASN A 106 0.26 -13.93 6.78
CA ASN A 106 0.58 -14.47 8.12
C ASN A 106 1.34 -13.50 9.02
N LEU A 107 1.12 -12.19 8.87
CA LEU A 107 1.72 -11.19 9.76
C LEU A 107 1.24 -11.37 11.20
N ASP A 108 2.18 -11.63 12.11
CA ASP A 108 1.93 -11.79 13.53
C ASP A 108 3.06 -11.21 14.41
N SER A 109 2.90 -11.26 15.73
CA SER A 109 3.87 -10.72 16.68
C SER A 109 5.22 -11.47 16.69
N LEU A 110 5.26 -12.71 16.20
CA LEU A 110 6.48 -13.53 16.18
C LEU A 110 7.34 -13.25 14.94
N ASN A 111 6.74 -12.70 13.89
CA ASN A 111 7.43 -12.50 12.61
C ASN A 111 7.59 -11.02 12.21
N VAL A 112 6.85 -10.10 12.81
CA VAL A 112 6.79 -8.70 12.35
C VAL A 112 8.17 -8.03 12.32
N GLU A 113 8.97 -8.11 13.37
CA GLU A 113 10.29 -7.46 13.45
C GLU A 113 11.25 -8.01 12.36
N SER A 114 11.33 -9.35 12.28
CA SER A 114 12.16 -10.00 11.27
C SER A 114 11.71 -9.69 9.85
N SER A 115 10.40 -9.66 9.61
CA SER A 115 9.83 -9.40 8.29
C SER A 115 10.06 -7.96 7.84
N VAL A 116 9.91 -6.98 8.73
CA VAL A 116 10.22 -5.57 8.45
C VAL A 116 11.70 -5.42 8.04
N ILE A 117 12.63 -5.96 8.84
CA ILE A 117 14.07 -5.86 8.56
C ILE A 117 14.42 -6.50 7.20
N ILE A 118 13.85 -7.66 6.92
CA ILE A 118 14.15 -8.38 5.68
C ILE A 118 13.52 -7.70 4.48
N LEU A 119 12.27 -7.23 4.59
CA LEU A 119 11.63 -6.51 3.50
C LEU A 119 12.36 -5.18 3.22
N ASP A 120 12.80 -4.47 4.26
CA ASP A 120 13.58 -3.24 4.11
C ASP A 120 14.88 -3.49 3.32
N LYS A 121 15.62 -4.55 3.68
CA LYS A 121 16.83 -4.93 2.93
C LYS A 121 16.53 -5.27 1.47
N ILE A 122 15.45 -5.99 1.20
CA ILE A 122 15.02 -6.33 -0.16
C ILE A 122 14.65 -5.06 -0.92
N ALA A 123 13.79 -4.22 -0.36
CA ALA A 123 13.29 -3.01 -0.97
C ALA A 123 14.42 -2.01 -1.31
N ASN A 124 15.41 -1.89 -0.42
CA ASN A 124 16.60 -1.05 -0.64
C ASN A 124 17.53 -1.65 -1.71
N LYS A 125 17.74 -2.98 -1.71
CA LYS A 125 18.54 -3.66 -2.73
C LYS A 125 18.04 -3.41 -4.15
N TYR A 126 16.72 -3.42 -4.33
CA TYR A 126 16.08 -3.23 -5.64
C TYR A 126 15.63 -1.78 -5.90
N ALA A 127 15.86 -0.85 -4.97
CA ALA A 127 15.42 0.55 -5.03
C ALA A 127 13.91 0.74 -5.26
N ILE A 128 13.08 -0.16 -4.72
CA ILE A 128 11.61 -0.18 -4.93
C ILE A 128 10.80 0.18 -3.70
N LYS A 129 11.41 0.70 -2.65
CA LYS A 129 10.72 0.93 -1.37
C LYS A 129 9.52 1.87 -1.50
N SER A 130 9.64 2.92 -2.29
CA SER A 130 8.55 3.87 -2.58
C SER A 130 7.43 3.29 -3.44
N ASN A 131 7.65 2.12 -4.02
CA ASN A 131 6.70 1.44 -4.92
C ASN A 131 5.96 0.29 -4.21
N ILE A 132 6.16 0.12 -2.89
CA ILE A 132 5.57 -0.99 -2.13
C ILE A 132 4.48 -0.50 -1.21
N ILE A 133 3.30 -1.13 -1.28
CA ILE A 133 2.22 -1.05 -0.30
C ILE A 133 2.17 -2.38 0.45
N ILE A 134 2.14 -2.35 1.78
CA ILE A 134 1.98 -3.55 2.62
C ILE A 134 0.56 -3.60 3.15
N GLU A 135 -0.13 -4.69 2.89
CA GLU A 135 -1.45 -4.96 3.45
C GLU A 135 -1.41 -6.13 4.41
N SER A 136 -2.22 -6.08 5.46
CA SER A 136 -2.48 -7.21 6.35
C SER A 136 -3.78 -7.01 7.13
N LYS A 137 -4.31 -8.10 7.67
CA LYS A 137 -5.42 -8.09 8.63
C LYS A 137 -5.03 -7.54 9.99
N ASN A 138 -3.74 -7.48 10.32
CA ASN A 138 -3.23 -7.02 11.61
C ASN A 138 -2.76 -5.57 11.54
N ILE A 139 -3.72 -4.64 11.69
CA ILE A 139 -3.46 -3.20 11.59
C ILE A 139 -2.42 -2.70 12.61
N ALA A 140 -2.40 -3.25 13.82
CA ALA A 140 -1.48 -2.81 14.87
C ALA A 140 -0.02 -3.06 14.46
N LEU A 141 0.26 -4.19 13.82
CA LEU A 141 1.60 -4.57 13.39
C LEU A 141 2.05 -3.87 12.11
N LEU A 142 1.11 -3.42 11.27
CA LEU A 142 1.41 -2.61 10.09
C LEU A 142 2.09 -1.28 10.44
N SER A 143 1.88 -0.77 11.66
CA SER A 143 2.54 0.45 12.13
C SER A 143 4.07 0.37 12.07
N LEU A 144 4.67 -0.81 12.29
CA LEU A 144 6.12 -1.01 12.20
C LEU A 144 6.63 -0.86 10.77
N PHE A 145 5.88 -1.32 9.77
CA PHE A 145 6.21 -1.09 8.35
C PHE A 145 6.12 0.40 8.00
N LYS A 146 5.08 1.09 8.47
CA LYS A 146 4.93 2.54 8.27
C LYS A 146 6.09 3.32 8.88
N LEU A 147 6.51 2.99 10.11
CA LEU A 147 7.66 3.61 10.78
C LEU A 147 8.98 3.37 10.02
N ASN A 148 9.07 2.28 9.27
CA ASN A 148 10.20 1.99 8.39
C ASN A 148 10.03 2.55 6.97
N GLY A 149 9.04 3.43 6.72
CA GLY A 149 8.88 4.18 5.49
C GLY A 149 8.17 3.46 4.35
N PHE A 150 7.45 2.37 4.63
CA PHE A 150 6.56 1.73 3.66
C PHE A 150 5.18 2.38 3.66
N TYR A 151 4.50 2.34 2.52
CA TYR A 151 3.06 2.56 2.48
C TYR A 151 2.33 1.34 3.06
N ILE A 152 1.23 1.58 3.75
CA ILE A 152 0.43 0.51 4.35
C ILE A 152 -1.03 0.62 3.92
N SER A 153 -1.66 -0.53 3.78
CA SER A 153 -3.11 -0.71 3.59
C SER A 153 -3.66 -1.66 4.63
N TYR A 154 -4.93 -1.51 4.96
CA TYR A 154 -5.61 -2.38 5.91
C TYR A 154 -6.75 -3.14 5.21
N TRP A 155 -6.72 -4.45 5.33
CA TRP A 155 -7.79 -5.29 4.83
C TRP A 155 -9.03 -5.15 5.72
N LEU A 156 -10.11 -4.61 5.17
CA LEU A 156 -11.39 -4.50 5.86
C LEU A 156 -12.19 -5.79 5.70
N PRO A 157 -12.60 -6.43 6.80
CA PRO A 157 -13.51 -7.58 6.71
C PRO A 157 -14.84 -7.14 6.08
N SER A 158 -15.43 -8.02 5.29
CA SER A 158 -16.75 -7.75 4.72
C SER A 158 -17.79 -7.52 5.83
N PHE A 159 -18.72 -6.58 5.62
CA PHE A 159 -19.74 -6.18 6.61
C PHE A 159 -20.64 -7.33 7.10
N HIS A 160 -20.60 -8.51 6.48
CA HIS A 160 -21.37 -9.69 6.91
C HIS A 160 -20.90 -10.31 8.23
N PHE A 161 -19.75 -9.90 8.77
CA PHE A 161 -19.21 -10.40 10.04
C PHE A 161 -19.42 -9.44 11.22
N ILE A 162 -20.06 -8.29 11.00
CA ILE A 162 -20.46 -7.38 12.09
C ILE A 162 -21.91 -7.72 12.44
N LYS A 163 -22.10 -8.72 13.29
CA LYS A 163 -23.36 -8.98 14.00
C LYS A 163 -23.18 -8.67 15.47
#